data_1b8a490de6f8ddc633cdc011bb6c4fed
#
_entry.id   1b8a490de6f8ddc633cdc011bb6c4fed
#
_cell.length_a   1.000
_cell.length_b   1.000
_cell.length_c   1.000
_cell.angle_alpha   90.00
_cell.angle_beta   90.00
_cell.angle_gamma   90.00
#
_symmetry.space_group_name_H-M   'P 1'
#
loop_
_entity.id
_entity.type
_entity.pdbx_description
1 polymer ?
#
loop_
_entity_poly.entity_id
_entity_poly.type
_entity_poly.pdbx_seq_one_letter_code
_entity_poly.pdbx_strand_id
1 'polypeptide(L)'
;IYQYLQRREGIGWLFLGGISYGASIMLIAQIYHLGEHFPDGLFYWALGVAPMAWLVRSRVITLLMLAVAMLWLFAEGQFSPPWAMALFMAVGLTVAVQARSAGLMLVLAAVAVSWLNLLLGWAYGYPRGPDFEAGHLTLNLGLLALLYALVCWLGSRPALHWQRAGSLIGLWTLRGYLLLLLPFTFSEFSEGYLHEQAGLTDPGLWLGLLPALLASSLLVFRRLGQTGGRLLVMLLPFVMLAIHGLLSRDDAMLFAVAVNLLALLSAIVLIQEGLRRGLSQFFYSGIALVLALAVMRYLDLFGDYLGAAAMFLVAAAVLYGAARYWRRQQRLVAPENGEGQA
;
A
#
# COMPACT_ATOMS: atom_id res chain seq x y z
N ILE A 1 12.78 29.60 -23.00
CA ILE A 1 11.90 28.59 -22.40
C ILE A 1 12.72 27.52 -21.69
N TYR A 2 13.74 26.90 -22.30
CA TYR A 2 14.53 25.81 -21.71
C TYR A 2 15.28 26.24 -20.44
N GLN A 3 15.89 27.44 -20.40
CA GLN A 3 16.54 27.99 -19.20
C GLN A 3 15.54 28.34 -18.09
N TYR A 4 14.30 28.70 -18.44
CA TYR A 4 13.23 29.01 -17.49
C TYR A 4 12.66 27.73 -16.84
N LEU A 5 12.60 26.64 -17.58
CA LEU A 5 12.14 25.33 -17.09
C LEU A 5 13.10 24.67 -16.11
N GLN A 6 14.40 25.03 -16.15
CA GLN A 6 15.40 24.51 -15.21
C GLN A 6 15.44 25.25 -13.87
N ARG A 7 14.85 26.45 -13.76
CA ARG A 7 14.74 27.16 -12.48
C ARG A 7 13.59 26.59 -11.65
N ARG A 8 13.83 26.37 -10.35
CA ARG A 8 12.81 25.84 -9.41
C ARG A 8 11.51 26.67 -9.42
N GLU A 9 11.59 27.97 -9.65
CA GLU A 9 10.46 28.90 -9.76
C GLU A 9 9.55 28.60 -10.95
N GLY A 10 10.09 28.15 -12.09
CA GLY A 10 9.32 27.79 -13.27
C GLY A 10 8.41 26.58 -13.07
N ILE A 11 8.79 25.65 -12.17
CA ILE A 11 7.97 24.45 -11.86
C ILE A 11 6.65 24.83 -11.17
N GLY A 12 6.69 25.85 -10.28
CA GLY A 12 5.49 26.35 -9.62
C GLY A 12 4.46 26.93 -10.60
N TRP A 13 4.93 27.71 -11.58
CA TRP A 13 4.06 28.27 -12.63
C TRP A 13 3.48 27.18 -13.53
N LEU A 14 4.27 26.15 -13.89
CA LEU A 14 3.77 25.02 -14.66
C LEU A 14 2.74 24.20 -13.88
N PHE A 15 2.96 24.02 -12.58
CA PHE A 15 2.01 23.35 -11.70
C PHE A 15 0.69 24.13 -11.61
N LEU A 16 0.75 25.44 -11.41
CA LEU A 16 -0.43 26.31 -11.41
C LEU A 16 -1.13 26.29 -12.76
N GLY A 17 -0.37 26.32 -13.87
CA GLY A 17 -0.92 26.17 -15.22
C GLY A 17 -1.63 24.84 -15.44
N GLY A 18 -1.08 23.74 -14.91
CA GLY A 18 -1.73 22.42 -14.95
C GLY A 18 -3.03 22.35 -14.15
N ILE A 19 -3.10 23.01 -13.00
CA ILE A 19 -4.35 23.13 -12.22
C ILE A 19 -5.35 24.02 -12.96
N SER A 20 -4.92 25.18 -13.47
CA SER A 20 -5.81 26.13 -14.17
C SER A 20 -6.37 25.48 -15.45
N TYR A 21 -5.58 24.67 -16.15
CA TYR A 21 -6.06 23.91 -17.32
C TYR A 21 -7.20 22.98 -16.94
N GLY A 22 -7.07 22.22 -15.86
CA GLY A 22 -8.15 21.35 -15.38
C GLY A 22 -9.39 22.12 -14.92
N ALA A 23 -9.19 23.22 -14.19
CA ALA A 23 -10.28 24.09 -13.79
C ALA A 23 -11.03 24.65 -15.01
N SER A 24 -10.32 25.01 -16.09
CA SER A 24 -10.92 25.48 -17.34
C SER A 24 -11.76 24.39 -18.01
N ILE A 25 -11.30 23.13 -18.03
CA ILE A 25 -12.08 22.01 -18.57
C ILE A 25 -13.39 21.85 -17.80
N MET A 26 -13.32 21.85 -16.45
CA MET A 26 -14.49 21.68 -15.60
C MET A 26 -15.47 22.85 -15.76
N LEU A 27 -14.97 24.08 -15.88
CA LEU A 27 -15.80 25.27 -16.10
C LEU A 27 -16.50 25.20 -17.47
N ILE A 28 -15.79 24.84 -18.53
CA ILE A 28 -16.36 24.66 -19.87
C ILE A 28 -17.44 23.58 -19.86
N ALA A 29 -17.18 22.43 -19.22
CA ALA A 29 -18.15 21.36 -19.10
C ALA A 29 -19.44 21.81 -18.39
N GLN A 30 -19.31 22.64 -17.34
CA GLN A 30 -20.45 23.20 -16.62
C GLN A 30 -21.25 24.20 -17.47
N ILE A 31 -20.58 25.13 -18.17
CA ILE A 31 -21.24 26.17 -18.96
C ILE A 31 -22.01 25.57 -20.16
N TYR A 32 -21.42 24.60 -20.81
CA TYR A 32 -22.00 24.00 -22.03
C TYR A 32 -22.82 22.74 -21.75
N HIS A 33 -23.00 22.36 -20.48
CA HIS A 33 -23.73 21.15 -20.07
C HIS A 33 -23.21 19.87 -20.78
N LEU A 34 -21.88 19.79 -21.01
CA LEU A 34 -21.21 18.68 -21.69
C LEU A 34 -21.03 17.45 -20.76
N GLY A 35 -21.87 17.30 -19.75
CA GLY A 35 -21.68 16.36 -18.66
C GLY A 35 -22.31 14.98 -18.86
N GLU A 36 -22.45 14.45 -20.09
CA GLU A 36 -22.98 13.10 -20.29
C GLU A 36 -22.09 12.03 -19.66
N HIS A 37 -20.77 12.23 -19.65
CA HIS A 37 -19.81 11.33 -19.01
C HIS A 37 -18.77 12.13 -18.20
N PHE A 38 -19.03 12.34 -16.91
CA PHE A 38 -18.18 13.15 -16.03
C PHE A 38 -16.68 12.75 -16.04
N PRO A 39 -16.30 11.45 -16.08
CA PRO A 39 -14.89 11.03 -16.07
C PRO A 39 -14.04 11.58 -17.21
N ASP A 40 -14.63 11.90 -18.37
CA ASP A 40 -13.88 12.41 -19.54
C ASP A 40 -13.14 13.71 -19.22
N GLY A 41 -13.72 14.59 -18.41
CA GLY A 41 -13.07 15.82 -17.97
C GLY A 41 -11.77 15.58 -17.21
N LEU A 42 -11.76 14.59 -16.33
CA LEU A 42 -10.58 14.17 -15.58
C LEU A 42 -9.54 13.50 -16.50
N PHE A 43 -9.99 12.69 -17.45
CA PHE A 43 -9.13 12.08 -18.44
C PHE A 43 -8.37 13.13 -19.27
N TYR A 44 -9.10 14.10 -19.87
CA TYR A 44 -8.49 15.16 -20.66
C TYR A 44 -7.58 16.06 -19.82
N TRP A 45 -7.91 16.27 -18.54
CA TRP A 45 -7.02 16.97 -17.62
C TRP A 45 -5.70 16.22 -17.44
N ALA A 46 -5.73 14.93 -17.09
CA ALA A 46 -4.52 14.12 -16.94
C ALA A 46 -3.73 14.04 -18.25
N LEU A 47 -4.43 13.88 -19.39
CA LEU A 47 -3.85 13.81 -20.73
C LEU A 47 -3.12 15.11 -21.11
N GLY A 48 -3.69 16.27 -20.81
CA GLY A 48 -3.04 17.56 -21.08
C GLY A 48 -1.82 17.84 -20.19
N VAL A 49 -1.80 17.30 -18.96
CA VAL A 49 -0.63 17.41 -18.06
C VAL A 49 0.46 16.40 -18.41
N ALA A 50 0.13 15.25 -19.03
CA ALA A 50 1.08 14.18 -19.34
C ALA A 50 2.27 14.63 -20.20
N PRO A 51 2.11 15.38 -21.31
CA PRO A 51 3.23 15.91 -22.09
C PRO A 51 4.14 16.83 -21.27
N MET A 52 3.56 17.67 -20.38
CA MET A 52 4.34 18.54 -19.51
C MET A 52 5.17 17.72 -18.53
N ALA A 53 4.59 16.68 -17.91
CA ALA A 53 5.29 15.77 -17.01
C ALA A 53 6.48 15.11 -17.71
N TRP A 54 6.28 14.61 -18.92
CA TRP A 54 7.29 13.90 -19.70
C TRP A 54 8.42 14.82 -20.20
N LEU A 55 8.09 16.01 -20.74
CA LEU A 55 9.07 16.97 -21.27
C LEU A 55 9.91 17.63 -20.17
N VAL A 56 9.26 18.06 -19.09
CA VAL A 56 9.94 18.77 -17.99
C VAL A 56 10.63 17.80 -17.03
N ARG A 57 10.25 16.52 -17.04
CA ARG A 57 10.75 15.47 -16.14
C ARG A 57 10.65 15.87 -14.64
N SER A 58 9.63 16.63 -14.31
CA SER A 58 9.40 17.15 -12.97
C SER A 58 8.60 16.16 -12.14
N ARG A 59 9.12 15.83 -10.93
CA ARG A 59 8.40 14.98 -9.97
C ARG A 59 7.04 15.57 -9.59
N VAL A 60 6.98 16.89 -9.42
CA VAL A 60 5.77 17.60 -8.98
C VAL A 60 4.67 17.54 -10.06
N ILE A 61 5.04 17.80 -11.32
CA ILE A 61 4.08 17.75 -12.44
C ILE A 61 3.61 16.30 -12.68
N THR A 62 4.52 15.33 -12.54
CA THR A 62 4.15 13.90 -12.66
C THR A 62 3.22 13.47 -11.53
N LEU A 63 3.43 13.96 -10.29
CA LEU A 63 2.50 13.70 -9.18
C LEU A 63 1.12 14.32 -9.44
N LEU A 64 1.06 15.54 -9.99
CA LEU A 64 -0.21 16.15 -10.41
C LEU A 64 -0.93 15.28 -11.44
N MET A 65 -0.21 14.88 -12.50
CA MET A 65 -0.76 13.98 -13.54
C MET A 65 -1.31 12.68 -12.93
N LEU A 66 -0.51 12.00 -12.09
CA LEU A 66 -0.92 10.74 -11.46
C LEU A 66 -2.09 10.92 -10.48
N ALA A 67 -2.14 12.03 -9.74
CA ALA A 67 -3.26 12.34 -8.85
C ALA A 67 -4.57 12.51 -9.62
N VAL A 68 -4.55 13.29 -10.72
CA VAL A 68 -5.73 13.46 -11.59
C VAL A 68 -6.10 12.14 -12.29
N ALA A 69 -5.10 11.39 -12.77
CA ALA A 69 -5.32 10.07 -13.38
C ALA A 69 -5.93 9.06 -12.38
N MET A 70 -5.58 9.14 -11.09
CA MET A 70 -6.20 8.33 -10.04
C MET A 70 -7.66 8.71 -9.79
N LEU A 71 -7.97 10.01 -9.78
CA LEU A 71 -9.37 10.46 -9.69
C LEU A 71 -10.17 9.95 -10.89
N TRP A 72 -9.60 10.04 -12.09
CA TRP A 72 -10.20 9.47 -13.30
C TRP A 72 -10.37 7.95 -13.19
N LEU A 73 -9.35 7.24 -12.72
CA LEU A 73 -9.36 5.78 -12.55
C LEU A 73 -10.59 5.31 -11.75
N PHE A 74 -10.85 5.94 -10.62
CA PHE A 74 -11.97 5.57 -9.76
C PHE A 74 -13.32 6.03 -10.32
N ALA A 75 -13.36 7.17 -10.99
CA ALA A 75 -14.58 7.67 -11.62
C ALA A 75 -14.96 6.82 -12.83
N GLU A 76 -14.03 6.59 -13.77
CA GLU A 76 -14.23 5.78 -14.98
C GLU A 76 -14.50 4.33 -14.64
N GLY A 77 -13.81 3.82 -13.62
CA GLY A 77 -13.94 2.45 -13.17
C GLY A 77 -15.35 2.03 -12.73
N GLN A 78 -16.26 2.97 -12.52
CA GLN A 78 -17.68 2.68 -12.27
C GLN A 78 -18.45 2.39 -13.56
N PHE A 79 -17.96 2.87 -14.70
CA PHE A 79 -18.63 2.80 -16.01
C PHE A 79 -17.97 1.82 -16.97
N SER A 80 -16.64 1.81 -16.99
CA SER A 80 -15.87 0.97 -17.92
C SER A 80 -14.49 0.59 -17.36
N PRO A 81 -13.86 -0.50 -17.90
CA PRO A 81 -12.50 -0.85 -17.52
C PRO A 81 -11.51 0.23 -17.96
N PRO A 82 -10.77 0.85 -17.03
CA PRO A 82 -9.94 2.03 -17.31
C PRO A 82 -8.58 1.67 -17.93
N TRP A 83 -8.57 1.15 -19.16
CA TRP A 83 -7.36 0.69 -19.85
C TRP A 83 -6.34 1.81 -20.11
N ALA A 84 -6.84 3.04 -20.32
CA ALA A 84 -5.97 4.18 -20.63
C ALA A 84 -5.04 4.57 -19.46
N MET A 85 -5.27 4.04 -18.25
CA MET A 85 -4.35 4.21 -17.12
C MET A 85 -2.93 3.72 -17.45
N ALA A 86 -2.78 2.75 -18.33
CA ALA A 86 -1.48 2.26 -18.82
C ALA A 86 -0.62 3.39 -19.40
N LEU A 87 -1.23 4.36 -20.09
CA LEU A 87 -0.53 5.52 -20.66
C LEU A 87 0.09 6.39 -19.55
N PHE A 88 -0.69 6.74 -18.54
CA PHE A 88 -0.22 7.58 -17.42
C PHE A 88 0.84 6.85 -16.58
N MET A 89 0.68 5.53 -16.41
CA MET A 89 1.69 4.68 -15.78
C MET A 89 3.00 4.66 -16.56
N ALA A 90 2.95 4.54 -17.89
CA ALA A 90 4.15 4.55 -18.75
C ALA A 90 4.89 5.90 -18.66
N VAL A 91 4.17 7.02 -18.72
CA VAL A 91 4.74 8.37 -18.56
C VAL A 91 5.35 8.52 -17.15
N GLY A 92 4.61 8.16 -16.10
CA GLY A 92 5.09 8.22 -14.73
C GLY A 92 6.34 7.37 -14.49
N LEU A 93 6.38 6.15 -15.04
CA LEU A 93 7.53 5.25 -14.92
C LEU A 93 8.78 5.81 -15.61
N THR A 94 8.63 6.35 -16.82
CA THR A 94 9.77 6.96 -17.53
C THR A 94 10.38 8.12 -16.74
N VAL A 95 9.54 8.99 -16.17
CA VAL A 95 10.01 10.10 -15.34
C VAL A 95 10.61 9.60 -14.02
N ALA A 96 10.00 8.60 -13.36
CA ALA A 96 10.49 8.05 -12.10
C ALA A 96 11.89 7.43 -12.25
N VAL A 97 12.12 6.68 -13.35
CA VAL A 97 13.42 6.08 -13.67
C VAL A 97 14.46 7.16 -13.95
N GLN A 98 14.15 8.14 -14.81
CA GLN A 98 15.06 9.22 -15.17
C GLN A 98 15.40 10.13 -13.98
N ALA A 99 14.41 10.47 -13.16
CA ALA A 99 14.58 11.29 -11.96
C ALA A 99 15.17 10.51 -10.76
N ARG A 100 15.35 9.19 -10.89
CA ARG A 100 15.80 8.27 -9.82
C ARG A 100 15.05 8.49 -8.51
N SER A 101 13.72 8.66 -8.61
CA SER A 101 12.87 9.05 -7.49
C SER A 101 12.17 7.84 -6.85
N ALA A 102 12.64 7.44 -5.66
CA ALA A 102 12.01 6.36 -4.89
C ALA A 102 10.55 6.69 -4.48
N GLY A 103 10.27 7.95 -4.15
CA GLY A 103 8.91 8.38 -3.81
C GLY A 103 7.94 8.28 -4.99
N LEU A 104 8.39 8.66 -6.20
CA LEU A 104 7.54 8.52 -7.40
C LEU A 104 7.30 7.04 -7.75
N MET A 105 8.33 6.19 -7.57
CA MET A 105 8.16 4.73 -7.73
C MET A 105 7.14 4.15 -6.73
N LEU A 106 7.13 4.64 -5.49
CA LEU A 106 6.13 4.24 -4.50
C LEU A 106 4.70 4.64 -4.95
N VAL A 107 4.51 5.88 -5.41
CA VAL A 107 3.21 6.33 -5.92
C VAL A 107 2.77 5.48 -7.11
N LEU A 108 3.67 5.19 -8.05
CA LEU A 108 3.39 4.30 -9.18
C LEU A 108 3.00 2.88 -8.74
N ALA A 109 3.67 2.34 -7.72
CA ALA A 109 3.30 1.04 -7.18
C ALA A 109 1.88 1.05 -6.58
N ALA A 110 1.52 2.11 -5.83
CA ALA A 110 0.18 2.27 -5.29
C ALA A 110 -0.88 2.40 -6.41
N VAL A 111 -0.59 3.22 -7.43
CA VAL A 111 -1.46 3.38 -8.61
C VAL A 111 -1.63 2.06 -9.36
N ALA A 112 -0.54 1.28 -9.54
CA ALA A 112 -0.59 -0.01 -10.19
C ALA A 112 -1.47 -1.02 -9.43
N VAL A 113 -1.34 -1.07 -8.11
CA VAL A 113 -2.17 -1.94 -7.26
C VAL A 113 -3.65 -1.54 -7.38
N SER A 114 -3.97 -0.24 -7.29
CA SER A 114 -5.35 0.25 -7.43
C SER A 114 -5.94 -0.07 -8.80
N TRP A 115 -5.16 0.14 -9.86
CA TRP A 115 -5.58 -0.17 -11.23
C TRP A 115 -5.82 -1.66 -11.45
N LEU A 116 -4.89 -2.52 -11.01
CA LEU A 116 -5.05 -3.96 -11.11
C LEU A 116 -6.28 -4.46 -10.36
N ASN A 117 -6.52 -3.95 -9.14
CA ASN A 117 -7.72 -4.29 -8.39
C ASN A 117 -9.00 -3.96 -9.14
N LEU A 118 -9.07 -2.77 -9.73
CA LEU A 118 -10.25 -2.36 -10.47
C LEU A 118 -10.45 -3.18 -11.76
N LEU A 119 -9.36 -3.48 -12.48
CA LEU A 119 -9.42 -4.37 -13.65
C LEU A 119 -9.89 -5.78 -13.29
N LEU A 120 -9.45 -6.29 -12.13
CA LEU A 120 -9.89 -7.58 -11.64
C LEU A 120 -11.36 -7.55 -11.23
N GLY A 121 -11.82 -6.46 -10.55
CA GLY A 121 -13.23 -6.26 -10.27
C GLY A 121 -14.09 -6.30 -11.53
N TRP A 122 -13.62 -5.67 -12.61
CA TRP A 122 -14.27 -5.74 -13.91
C TRP A 122 -14.25 -7.14 -14.52
N ALA A 123 -13.15 -7.88 -14.37
CA ALA A 123 -13.07 -9.25 -14.87
C ALA A 123 -14.06 -10.19 -14.19
N TYR A 124 -14.35 -9.97 -12.90
CA TYR A 124 -15.35 -10.73 -12.15
C TYR A 124 -16.79 -10.28 -12.45
N GLY A 125 -17.04 -8.97 -12.47
CA GLY A 125 -18.40 -8.42 -12.57
C GLY A 125 -18.92 -8.19 -13.99
N TYR A 126 -18.08 -8.40 -15.03
CA TYR A 126 -18.48 -8.14 -16.42
C TYR A 126 -19.76 -8.92 -16.83
N PRO A 127 -20.73 -8.32 -17.49
CA PRO A 127 -20.79 -6.93 -18.02
C PRO A 127 -21.47 -5.92 -17.07
N ARG A 128 -21.78 -6.27 -15.83
CA ARG A 128 -22.61 -5.48 -14.92
C ARG A 128 -21.86 -4.34 -14.22
N GLY A 129 -20.56 -4.34 -14.26
CA GLY A 129 -19.70 -3.41 -13.55
C GLY A 129 -18.64 -4.12 -12.72
N PRO A 130 -17.78 -3.37 -11.99
CA PRO A 130 -16.79 -3.98 -11.12
C PRO A 130 -17.48 -4.61 -9.91
N ASP A 131 -17.17 -5.88 -9.66
CA ASP A 131 -17.63 -6.63 -8.50
C ASP A 131 -16.46 -6.88 -7.55
N PHE A 132 -16.65 -6.59 -6.25
CA PHE A 132 -15.65 -6.72 -5.19
C PHE A 132 -16.15 -7.69 -4.12
N GLU A 133 -16.07 -8.96 -4.42
CA GLU A 133 -16.41 -10.04 -3.49
C GLU A 133 -15.27 -10.31 -2.48
N ALA A 134 -15.52 -11.16 -1.51
CA ALA A 134 -14.53 -11.61 -0.52
C ALA A 134 -13.25 -12.18 -1.17
N GLY A 135 -13.37 -12.83 -2.33
CA GLY A 135 -12.24 -13.32 -3.13
C GLY A 135 -11.23 -12.23 -3.51
N HIS A 136 -11.66 -10.97 -3.68
CA HIS A 136 -10.78 -9.83 -3.94
C HIS A 136 -9.85 -9.51 -2.77
N LEU A 137 -10.30 -9.69 -1.52
CA LEU A 137 -9.44 -9.49 -0.35
C LEU A 137 -8.30 -10.51 -0.34
N THR A 138 -8.61 -11.76 -0.66
CA THR A 138 -7.63 -12.85 -0.78
C THR A 138 -6.63 -12.57 -1.89
N LEU A 139 -7.12 -12.14 -3.06
CA LEU A 139 -6.29 -11.75 -4.19
C LEU A 139 -5.38 -10.56 -3.84
N ASN A 140 -5.89 -9.55 -3.14
CA ASN A 140 -5.09 -8.41 -2.68
C ASN A 140 -3.97 -8.81 -1.75
N LEU A 141 -4.22 -9.72 -0.81
CA LEU A 141 -3.18 -10.27 0.05
C LEU A 141 -2.09 -10.97 -0.78
N GLY A 142 -2.48 -11.78 -1.76
CA GLY A 142 -1.55 -12.44 -2.69
C GLY A 142 -0.74 -11.45 -3.53
N LEU A 143 -1.38 -10.43 -4.10
CA LEU A 143 -0.73 -9.40 -4.90
C LEU A 143 0.25 -8.55 -4.07
N LEU A 144 -0.12 -8.17 -2.84
CA LEU A 144 0.78 -7.44 -1.95
C LEU A 144 1.98 -8.29 -1.54
N ALA A 145 1.78 -9.59 -1.30
CA ALA A 145 2.87 -10.52 -1.04
C ALA A 145 3.82 -10.62 -2.24
N LEU A 146 3.28 -10.76 -3.45
CA LEU A 146 4.06 -10.79 -4.69
C LEU A 146 4.81 -9.47 -4.93
N LEU A 147 4.14 -8.34 -4.76
CA LEU A 147 4.77 -7.02 -4.86
C LEU A 147 5.94 -6.89 -3.87
N TYR A 148 5.73 -7.33 -2.62
CA TYR A 148 6.80 -7.32 -1.62
C TYR A 148 7.99 -8.19 -2.05
N ALA A 149 7.75 -9.40 -2.57
CA ALA A 149 8.80 -10.29 -3.05
C ALA A 149 9.58 -9.69 -4.22
N LEU A 150 8.87 -9.12 -5.21
CA LEU A 150 9.47 -8.44 -6.35
C LEU A 150 10.32 -7.24 -5.92
N VAL A 151 9.84 -6.48 -4.97
CA VAL A 151 10.55 -5.31 -4.44
C VAL A 151 11.79 -5.71 -3.65
N CYS A 152 11.74 -6.80 -2.88
CA CYS A 152 12.92 -7.37 -2.24
C CYS A 152 13.96 -7.84 -3.29
N TRP A 153 13.50 -8.43 -4.39
CA TRP A 153 14.34 -8.83 -5.49
C TRP A 153 14.99 -7.64 -6.22
N LEU A 154 14.22 -6.58 -6.51
CA LEU A 154 14.73 -5.32 -7.06
C LEU A 154 15.74 -4.65 -6.13
N GLY A 155 15.45 -4.63 -4.83
CA GLY A 155 16.32 -4.07 -3.80
C GLY A 155 17.65 -4.82 -3.62
N SER A 156 17.74 -6.07 -4.10
CA SER A 156 18.99 -6.84 -4.13
C SER A 156 19.92 -6.45 -5.29
N ARG A 157 19.48 -5.62 -6.24
CA ARG A 157 20.31 -5.13 -7.34
C ARG A 157 21.35 -4.12 -6.86
N PRO A 158 22.54 -4.08 -7.47
CA PRO A 158 23.67 -3.28 -6.97
C PRO A 158 23.45 -1.76 -7.08
N ALA A 159 22.51 -1.31 -7.91
CA ALA A 159 22.25 0.12 -8.09
C ALA A 159 21.53 0.75 -6.90
N LEU A 160 22.13 1.72 -6.24
CA LEU A 160 21.68 2.37 -5.02
C LEU A 160 20.24 2.95 -5.11
N HIS A 161 19.84 3.48 -6.27
CA HIS A 161 18.49 4.04 -6.45
C HIS A 161 17.40 2.96 -6.43
N TRP A 162 17.68 1.74 -6.93
CA TRP A 162 16.77 0.60 -6.84
C TRP A 162 16.67 0.07 -5.41
N GLN A 163 17.77 0.07 -4.66
CA GLN A 163 17.76 -0.33 -3.25
C GLN A 163 16.88 0.60 -2.41
N ARG A 164 17.00 1.93 -2.62
CA ARG A 164 16.17 2.93 -1.92
C ARG A 164 14.69 2.81 -2.30
N ALA A 165 14.38 2.67 -3.58
CA ALA A 165 13.01 2.46 -4.02
C ALA A 165 12.44 1.14 -3.45
N GLY A 166 13.21 0.06 -3.51
CA GLY A 166 12.84 -1.23 -2.98
C GLY A 166 12.55 -1.20 -1.48
N SER A 167 13.41 -0.57 -0.67
CA SER A 167 13.18 -0.48 0.78
C SER A 167 11.92 0.33 1.12
N LEU A 168 11.68 1.44 0.42
CA LEU A 168 10.51 2.29 0.64
C LEU A 168 9.21 1.57 0.25
N ILE A 169 9.14 1.04 -0.97
CA ILE A 169 7.96 0.32 -1.45
C ILE A 169 7.70 -0.91 -0.57
N GLY A 170 8.73 -1.69 -0.23
CA GLY A 170 8.60 -2.88 0.63
C GLY A 170 8.03 -2.55 2.00
N LEU A 171 8.45 -1.44 2.62
CA LEU A 171 7.89 -1.00 3.90
C LEU A 171 6.41 -0.63 3.79
N TRP A 172 6.03 0.12 2.76
CA TRP A 172 4.63 0.52 2.57
C TRP A 172 3.74 -0.64 2.14
N THR A 173 4.26 -1.57 1.32
CA THR A 173 3.55 -2.81 0.98
C THR A 173 3.30 -3.65 2.23
N LEU A 174 4.30 -3.78 3.11
CA LEU A 174 4.16 -4.47 4.38
C LEU A 174 3.09 -3.81 5.27
N ARG A 175 3.11 -2.48 5.38
CA ARG A 175 2.09 -1.74 6.13
C ARG A 175 0.69 -1.92 5.55
N GLY A 176 0.55 -1.82 4.23
CA GLY A 176 -0.72 -2.07 3.54
C GLY A 176 -1.24 -3.48 3.80
N TYR A 177 -0.36 -4.47 3.75
CA TYR A 177 -0.69 -5.85 4.08
C TYR A 177 -1.20 -6.01 5.52
N LEU A 178 -0.50 -5.43 6.50
CA LEU A 178 -0.91 -5.47 7.90
C LEU A 178 -2.24 -4.73 8.14
N LEU A 179 -2.48 -3.62 7.45
CA LEU A 179 -3.76 -2.90 7.52
C LEU A 179 -4.91 -3.74 6.96
N LEU A 180 -4.69 -4.48 5.86
CA LEU A 180 -5.69 -5.40 5.31
C LEU A 180 -6.02 -6.58 6.22
N LEU A 181 -5.13 -6.95 7.13
CA LEU A 181 -5.41 -8.00 8.11
C LEU A 181 -6.30 -7.54 9.26
N LEU A 182 -6.33 -6.24 9.57
CA LEU A 182 -7.05 -5.74 10.73
C LEU A 182 -8.57 -6.04 10.72
N PRO A 183 -9.32 -5.88 9.62
CA PRO A 183 -10.73 -6.25 9.58
C PRO A 183 -10.99 -7.72 9.96
N PHE A 184 -10.13 -8.64 9.53
CA PHE A 184 -10.27 -10.07 9.83
C PHE A 184 -10.04 -10.42 11.31
N THR A 185 -9.59 -9.48 12.11
CA THR A 185 -9.48 -9.67 13.55
C THR A 185 -10.85 -9.65 14.24
N PHE A 186 -11.91 -9.14 13.60
CA PHE A 186 -13.27 -9.12 14.09
C PHE A 186 -14.04 -10.37 13.63
N SER A 187 -14.77 -10.99 14.57
CA SER A 187 -15.55 -12.22 14.27
C SER A 187 -16.66 -11.96 13.26
N GLU A 188 -17.36 -10.83 13.35
CA GLU A 188 -18.43 -10.44 12.43
C GLU A 188 -17.93 -10.27 11.00
N PHE A 189 -16.79 -9.60 10.82
CA PHE A 189 -16.17 -9.45 9.49
C PHE A 189 -15.70 -10.80 8.96
N SER A 190 -15.11 -11.64 9.82
CA SER A 190 -14.64 -12.97 9.47
C SER A 190 -15.81 -13.90 9.11
N GLU A 191 -16.96 -13.79 9.78
CA GLU A 191 -18.18 -14.53 9.46
C GLU A 191 -18.72 -14.13 8.08
N GLY A 192 -18.84 -12.83 7.80
CA GLY A 192 -19.25 -12.33 6.48
C GLY A 192 -18.31 -12.82 5.38
N TYR A 193 -17.01 -12.73 5.60
CA TYR A 193 -15.98 -13.20 4.67
C TYR A 193 -16.09 -14.71 4.38
N LEU A 194 -16.24 -15.56 5.43
CA LEU A 194 -16.37 -16.99 5.27
C LEU A 194 -17.71 -17.40 4.64
N HIS A 195 -18.76 -16.57 4.82
CA HIS A 195 -20.08 -16.85 4.25
C HIS A 195 -20.11 -16.60 2.73
N GLU A 196 -19.42 -15.56 2.25
CA GLU A 196 -19.39 -15.22 0.82
C GLU A 196 -18.49 -16.16 0.00
N GLN A 197 -17.62 -16.91 0.66
CA GLN A 197 -16.68 -17.78 -0.03
C GLN A 197 -17.28 -19.14 -0.37
N ALA A 198 -17.25 -19.49 -1.65
CA ALA A 198 -17.77 -20.75 -2.18
C ALA A 198 -16.84 -21.97 -1.90
N GLY A 199 -15.86 -21.83 -1.00
CA GLY A 199 -14.92 -22.90 -0.65
C GLY A 199 -13.81 -23.11 -1.69
N LEU A 200 -13.23 -24.33 -1.72
CA LEU A 200 -12.10 -24.68 -2.61
C LEU A 200 -12.40 -24.62 -4.11
N THR A 201 -13.66 -24.48 -4.48
CA THR A 201 -14.10 -24.35 -5.89
C THR A 201 -14.09 -22.93 -6.40
N ASP A 202 -13.89 -21.94 -5.52
CA ASP A 202 -13.87 -20.52 -5.91
C ASP A 202 -12.59 -20.19 -6.72
N PRO A 203 -12.73 -19.71 -7.98
CA PRO A 203 -11.59 -19.25 -8.77
C PRO A 203 -10.81 -18.09 -8.09
N GLY A 204 -11.49 -17.25 -7.32
CA GLY A 204 -10.90 -16.13 -6.59
C GLY A 204 -9.85 -16.57 -5.56
N LEU A 205 -10.13 -17.70 -4.88
CA LEU A 205 -9.20 -18.32 -3.96
C LEU A 205 -7.88 -18.69 -4.68
N TRP A 206 -7.97 -19.38 -5.80
CA TRP A 206 -6.80 -19.80 -6.57
C TRP A 206 -6.03 -18.64 -7.20
N LEU A 207 -6.73 -17.61 -7.66
CA LEU A 207 -6.10 -16.38 -8.17
C LEU A 207 -5.32 -15.63 -7.09
N GLY A 208 -5.77 -15.68 -5.83
CA GLY A 208 -5.02 -15.15 -4.70
C GLY A 208 -3.84 -16.04 -4.28
N LEU A 209 -4.04 -17.38 -4.31
CA LEU A 209 -3.01 -18.35 -3.97
C LEU A 209 -1.82 -18.32 -4.93
N LEU A 210 -2.04 -18.22 -6.24
CA LEU A 210 -0.96 -18.23 -7.22
C LEU A 210 0.08 -17.12 -7.01
N PRO A 211 -0.30 -15.83 -6.87
CA PRO A 211 0.67 -14.77 -6.54
C PRO A 211 1.39 -15.00 -5.21
N ALA A 212 0.69 -15.52 -4.20
CA ALA A 212 1.28 -15.81 -2.91
C ALA A 212 2.29 -16.98 -2.99
N LEU A 213 1.99 -18.03 -3.76
CA LEU A 213 2.92 -19.14 -4.05
C LEU A 213 4.16 -18.66 -4.80
N LEU A 214 3.98 -17.83 -5.82
CA LEU A 214 5.08 -17.23 -6.57
C LEU A 214 5.95 -16.34 -5.68
N ALA A 215 5.32 -15.53 -4.81
CA ALA A 215 6.03 -14.69 -3.85
C ALA A 215 6.90 -15.51 -2.90
N SER A 216 6.33 -16.57 -2.32
CA SER A 216 7.05 -17.44 -1.38
C SER A 216 8.18 -18.21 -2.05
N SER A 217 7.95 -18.77 -3.24
CA SER A 217 9.00 -19.44 -4.00
C SER A 217 10.14 -18.47 -4.36
N LEU A 218 9.81 -17.25 -4.82
CA LEU A 218 10.82 -16.25 -5.15
C LEU A 218 11.69 -15.86 -3.95
N LEU A 219 11.10 -15.76 -2.76
CA LEU A 219 11.80 -15.41 -1.52
C LEU A 219 12.64 -16.57 -0.98
N VAL A 220 12.11 -17.79 -1.00
CA VAL A 220 12.80 -18.98 -0.52
C VAL A 220 13.96 -19.35 -1.44
N PHE A 221 13.71 -19.51 -2.73
CA PHE A 221 14.73 -19.92 -3.70
C PHE A 221 15.87 -18.90 -3.83
N ARG A 222 15.58 -17.62 -3.70
CA ARG A 222 16.58 -16.55 -3.83
C ARG A 222 17.21 -16.13 -2.52
N ARG A 223 16.83 -16.72 -1.38
CA ARG A 223 17.28 -16.30 -0.03
C ARG A 223 17.15 -14.78 0.19
N LEU A 224 16.16 -14.16 -0.45
CA LEU A 224 15.96 -12.70 -0.46
C LEU A 224 15.51 -12.12 0.88
N GLY A 225 15.33 -12.96 1.88
CA GLY A 225 14.94 -12.53 3.20
C GLY A 225 15.36 -13.52 4.26
N GLN A 226 16.60 -13.42 4.72
CA GLN A 226 17.12 -14.27 5.81
C GLN A 226 16.48 -13.98 7.17
N THR A 227 15.54 -13.05 7.27
CA THR A 227 14.88 -12.72 8.52
C THR A 227 13.57 -13.47 8.64
N GLY A 228 13.40 -14.18 9.75
CA GLY A 228 12.17 -14.93 10.08
C GLY A 228 10.90 -14.09 9.97
N GLY A 229 11.00 -12.77 10.19
CA GLY A 229 9.90 -11.83 10.02
C GLY A 229 9.43 -11.65 8.58
N ARG A 230 10.33 -11.64 7.63
CA ARG A 230 9.95 -11.57 6.22
C ARG A 230 9.25 -12.86 5.78
N LEU A 231 9.76 -14.01 6.24
CA LEU A 231 9.12 -15.30 6.00
C LEU A 231 7.74 -15.39 6.64
N LEU A 232 7.58 -14.88 7.86
CA LEU A 232 6.31 -14.89 8.57
C LEU A 232 5.25 -14.06 7.85
N VAL A 233 5.60 -12.86 7.40
CA VAL A 233 4.70 -11.99 6.62
C VAL A 233 4.33 -12.63 5.28
N MET A 234 5.23 -13.38 4.66
CA MET A 234 4.98 -14.07 3.39
C MET A 234 4.19 -15.36 3.53
N LEU A 235 4.32 -16.05 4.65
CA LEU A 235 3.52 -17.24 4.96
C LEU A 235 2.10 -16.89 5.39
N LEU A 236 1.85 -15.68 5.86
CA LEU A 236 0.56 -15.24 6.36
C LEU A 236 -0.60 -15.40 5.33
N PRO A 237 -0.46 -15.01 4.05
CA PRO A 237 -1.50 -15.28 3.04
C PRO A 237 -1.78 -16.77 2.88
N PHE A 238 -0.72 -17.60 2.91
CA PHE A 238 -0.88 -19.06 2.82
C PHE A 238 -1.62 -19.64 3.99
N VAL A 239 -1.27 -19.20 5.20
CA VAL A 239 -1.95 -19.65 6.41
C VAL A 239 -3.41 -19.22 6.38
N MET A 240 -3.72 -17.98 5.98
CA MET A 240 -5.09 -17.51 5.85
C MET A 240 -5.88 -18.31 4.80
N LEU A 241 -5.27 -18.57 3.64
CA LEU A 241 -5.91 -19.35 2.57
C LEU A 241 -6.08 -20.82 2.93
N ALA A 242 -5.10 -21.41 3.61
CA ALA A 242 -5.20 -22.79 4.10
C ALA A 242 -6.26 -22.92 5.20
N ILE A 243 -6.31 -21.98 6.12
CA ILE A 243 -7.34 -21.92 7.17
C ILE A 243 -8.71 -21.72 6.52
N HIS A 244 -8.83 -20.83 5.55
CA HIS A 244 -10.07 -20.59 4.84
C HIS A 244 -10.60 -21.86 4.13
N GLY A 245 -9.75 -22.62 3.48
CA GLY A 245 -10.13 -23.89 2.85
C GLY A 245 -10.52 -25.01 3.83
N LEU A 246 -10.15 -24.90 5.11
CA LEU A 246 -10.40 -25.88 6.16
C LEU A 246 -11.54 -25.48 7.11
N LEU A 247 -11.84 -24.18 7.23
CA LEU A 247 -12.84 -23.66 8.17
C LEU A 247 -14.20 -23.49 7.50
N SER A 248 -15.24 -23.84 8.21
CA SER A 248 -16.63 -23.55 7.88
C SER A 248 -17.05 -22.19 8.44
N ARG A 249 -18.28 -21.75 8.10
CA ARG A 249 -18.88 -20.53 8.66
C ARG A 249 -18.93 -20.55 10.20
N ASP A 250 -19.18 -21.72 10.77
CA ASP A 250 -19.29 -21.90 12.22
C ASP A 250 -17.96 -21.67 12.95
N ASP A 251 -16.84 -21.68 12.21
CA ASP A 251 -15.50 -21.49 12.73
C ASP A 251 -15.00 -20.02 12.65
N ALA A 252 -15.87 -19.06 12.34
CA ALA A 252 -15.50 -17.65 12.17
C ALA A 252 -14.75 -17.05 13.39
N MET A 253 -15.18 -17.45 14.60
CA MET A 253 -14.49 -17.02 15.83
C MET A 253 -13.06 -17.59 15.90
N LEU A 254 -12.88 -18.86 15.53
CA LEU A 254 -11.55 -19.49 15.51
C LEU A 254 -10.65 -18.82 14.45
N PHE A 255 -11.19 -18.49 13.30
CA PHE A 255 -10.50 -17.77 12.25
C PHE A 255 -10.05 -16.38 12.74
N ALA A 256 -10.95 -15.60 13.34
CA ALA A 256 -10.63 -14.28 13.91
C ALA A 256 -9.54 -14.37 15.00
N VAL A 257 -9.60 -15.37 15.88
CA VAL A 257 -8.56 -15.62 16.90
C VAL A 257 -7.21 -15.94 16.24
N ALA A 258 -7.20 -16.80 15.22
CA ALA A 258 -5.98 -17.13 14.48
C ALA A 258 -5.35 -15.90 13.83
N VAL A 259 -6.16 -15.03 13.21
CA VAL A 259 -5.69 -13.78 12.60
C VAL A 259 -5.15 -12.81 13.66
N ASN A 260 -5.79 -12.70 14.81
CA ASN A 260 -5.28 -11.88 15.93
C ASN A 260 -3.90 -12.35 16.40
N LEU A 261 -3.72 -13.66 16.56
CA LEU A 261 -2.41 -14.23 16.94
C LEU A 261 -1.36 -13.97 15.86
N LEU A 262 -1.70 -14.12 14.59
CA LEU A 262 -0.80 -13.83 13.46
C LEU A 262 -0.42 -12.35 13.41
N ALA A 263 -1.37 -11.44 13.61
CA ALA A 263 -1.11 -10.01 13.67
C ALA A 263 -0.19 -9.64 14.84
N LEU A 264 -0.43 -10.23 16.01
CA LEU A 264 0.42 -10.04 17.18
C LEU A 264 1.85 -10.57 16.97
N LEU A 265 1.98 -11.78 16.43
CA LEU A 265 3.29 -12.35 16.07
C LEU A 265 4.02 -11.49 15.05
N SER A 266 3.31 -10.98 14.03
CA SER A 266 3.88 -10.06 13.04
C SER A 266 4.38 -8.78 13.68
N ALA A 267 3.65 -8.22 14.63
CA ALA A 267 4.05 -7.03 15.40
C ALA A 267 5.34 -7.30 16.22
N ILE A 268 5.40 -8.43 16.92
CA ILE A 268 6.58 -8.83 17.70
C ILE A 268 7.80 -8.96 16.80
N VAL A 269 7.65 -9.64 15.66
CA VAL A 269 8.72 -9.82 14.70
C VAL A 269 9.22 -8.48 14.14
N LEU A 270 8.30 -7.54 13.82
CA LEU A 270 8.65 -6.21 13.36
C LEU A 270 9.44 -5.42 14.42
N ILE A 271 9.02 -5.48 15.68
CA ILE A 271 9.74 -4.85 16.80
C ILE A 271 11.15 -5.44 16.92
N GLN A 272 11.27 -6.76 16.92
CA GLN A 272 12.57 -7.43 17.05
C GLN A 272 13.49 -7.11 15.87
N GLU A 273 12.96 -7.13 14.64
CA GLU A 273 13.71 -6.80 13.44
C GLU A 273 14.14 -5.33 13.43
N GLY A 274 13.26 -4.42 13.86
CA GLY A 274 13.57 -3.02 14.05
C GLY A 274 14.75 -2.81 15.00
N LEU A 275 14.73 -3.49 16.17
CA LEU A 275 15.80 -3.43 17.16
C LEU A 275 17.10 -4.04 16.66
N ARG A 276 17.05 -5.22 16.01
CA ARG A 276 18.25 -5.93 15.53
C ARG A 276 18.97 -5.16 14.41
N ARG A 277 18.22 -4.49 13.53
CA ARG A 277 18.78 -3.78 12.37
C ARG A 277 18.94 -2.28 12.57
N GLY A 278 18.52 -1.73 13.71
CA GLY A 278 18.52 -0.30 13.93
C GLY A 278 17.52 0.46 13.03
N LEU A 279 16.46 -0.21 12.55
CA LEU A 279 15.47 0.36 11.64
C LEU A 279 14.24 0.86 12.40
N SER A 280 14.23 2.15 12.74
CA SER A 280 13.13 2.79 13.50
C SER A 280 11.75 2.57 12.88
N GLN A 281 11.66 2.54 11.55
CA GLN A 281 10.40 2.39 10.83
C GLN A 281 9.74 1.03 11.08
N PHE A 282 10.52 -0.06 11.15
CA PHE A 282 10.00 -1.39 11.48
C PHE A 282 9.57 -1.46 12.95
N PHE A 283 10.38 -0.92 13.85
CA PHE A 283 10.08 -0.86 15.28
C PHE A 283 8.76 -0.14 15.55
N TYR A 284 8.60 1.10 15.04
CA TYR A 284 7.35 1.85 15.22
C TYR A 284 6.15 1.24 14.50
N SER A 285 6.34 0.58 13.36
CA SER A 285 5.24 -0.13 12.69
C SER A 285 4.74 -1.30 13.52
N GLY A 286 5.64 -2.05 14.18
CA GLY A 286 5.24 -3.13 15.09
C GLY A 286 4.48 -2.62 16.31
N ILE A 287 4.95 -1.53 16.94
CA ILE A 287 4.25 -0.91 18.07
C ILE A 287 2.89 -0.36 17.66
N ALA A 288 2.80 0.32 16.51
CA ALA A 288 1.54 0.83 15.99
C ALA A 288 0.53 -0.30 15.75
N LEU A 289 0.98 -1.46 15.27
CA LEU A 289 0.13 -2.62 15.07
C LEU A 289 -0.40 -3.18 16.40
N VAL A 290 0.46 -3.33 17.42
CA VAL A 290 0.02 -3.75 18.76
C VAL A 290 -1.02 -2.79 19.33
N LEU A 291 -0.77 -1.48 19.23
CA LEU A 291 -1.70 -0.46 19.71
C LEU A 291 -3.01 -0.47 18.92
N ALA A 292 -2.96 -0.64 17.61
CA ALA A 292 -4.16 -0.75 16.78
C ALA A 292 -5.01 -1.95 17.21
N LEU A 293 -4.40 -3.12 17.39
CA LEU A 293 -5.08 -4.31 17.91
C LEU A 293 -5.69 -4.07 19.29
N ALA A 294 -4.94 -3.45 20.21
CA ALA A 294 -5.43 -3.17 21.55
C ALA A 294 -6.63 -2.20 21.54
N VAL A 295 -6.53 -1.11 20.78
CA VAL A 295 -7.63 -0.13 20.63
C VAL A 295 -8.85 -0.77 19.99
N MET A 296 -8.67 -1.55 18.91
CA MET A 296 -9.77 -2.24 18.22
C MET A 296 -10.48 -3.22 19.16
N ARG A 297 -9.72 -4.00 19.95
CA ARG A 297 -10.31 -4.94 20.93
C ARG A 297 -11.03 -4.20 22.06
N TYR A 298 -10.51 -3.07 22.49
CA TYR A 298 -11.20 -2.26 23.48
C TYR A 298 -12.54 -1.73 22.94
N LEU A 299 -12.56 -1.20 21.72
CA LEU A 299 -13.80 -0.68 21.09
C LEU A 299 -14.83 -1.81 20.86
N ASP A 300 -14.37 -3.00 20.52
CA ASP A 300 -15.20 -4.18 20.30
C ASP A 300 -15.86 -4.66 21.60
N LEU A 301 -15.12 -4.66 22.72
CA LEU A 301 -15.58 -5.23 23.99
C LEU A 301 -16.35 -4.24 24.87
N PHE A 302 -15.97 -2.98 24.89
CA PHE A 302 -16.48 -2.02 25.87
C PHE A 302 -17.25 -0.85 25.21
N GLY A 303 -16.74 -0.29 24.13
CA GLY A 303 -17.40 0.73 23.32
C GLY A 303 -17.76 2.05 24.02
N ASP A 304 -17.34 2.27 25.27
CA ASP A 304 -17.63 3.49 26.02
C ASP A 304 -16.63 4.61 25.73
N TYR A 305 -17.11 5.86 25.72
CA TYR A 305 -16.28 7.02 25.37
C TYR A 305 -15.17 7.30 26.40
N LEU A 306 -15.45 7.08 27.67
CA LEU A 306 -14.47 7.36 28.74
C LEU A 306 -13.30 6.39 28.70
N GLY A 307 -13.59 5.11 28.51
CA GLY A 307 -12.56 4.09 28.37
C GLY A 307 -11.79 4.24 27.07
N ALA A 308 -12.43 4.64 25.95
CA ALA A 308 -11.73 4.96 24.72
C ALA A 308 -10.71 6.09 24.93
N ALA A 309 -11.09 7.17 25.64
CA ALA A 309 -10.16 8.25 25.98
C ALA A 309 -8.98 7.75 26.84
N ALA A 310 -9.24 6.89 27.84
CA ALA A 310 -8.19 6.27 28.66
C ALA A 310 -7.25 5.41 27.80
N MET A 311 -7.78 4.61 26.85
CA MET A 311 -6.97 3.80 25.94
C MET A 311 -6.09 4.66 25.04
N PHE A 312 -6.56 5.80 24.52
CA PHE A 312 -5.73 6.72 23.78
C PHE A 312 -4.59 7.32 24.60
N LEU A 313 -4.84 7.62 25.91
CA LEU A 313 -3.79 8.07 26.82
C LEU A 313 -2.74 6.98 27.06
N VAL A 314 -3.17 5.73 27.26
CA VAL A 314 -2.27 4.57 27.40
C VAL A 314 -1.46 4.40 26.11
N ALA A 315 -2.08 4.46 24.92
CA ALA A 315 -1.41 4.37 23.64
C ALA A 315 -0.35 5.47 23.48
N ALA A 316 -0.67 6.71 23.83
CA ALA A 316 0.28 7.82 23.82
C ALA A 316 1.46 7.58 24.77
N ALA A 317 1.21 7.08 25.99
CA ALA A 317 2.26 6.75 26.96
C ALA A 317 3.17 5.62 26.45
N VAL A 318 2.61 4.58 25.81
CA VAL A 318 3.37 3.47 25.21
C VAL A 318 4.23 4.00 24.06
N LEU A 319 3.69 4.83 23.18
CA LEU A 319 4.46 5.44 22.08
C LEU A 319 5.60 6.33 22.59
N TYR A 320 5.35 7.11 23.62
CA TYR A 320 6.38 7.93 24.25
C TYR A 320 7.47 7.07 24.90
N GLY A 321 7.08 6.03 25.63
CA GLY A 321 8.00 5.06 26.23
C GLY A 321 8.85 4.34 25.18
N ALA A 322 8.23 3.90 24.10
CA ALA A 322 8.90 3.26 22.97
C ALA A 322 9.91 4.22 22.30
N ALA A 323 9.54 5.49 22.11
CA ALA A 323 10.44 6.50 21.56
C ALA A 323 11.64 6.78 22.47
N ARG A 324 11.42 6.77 23.80
CA ARG A 324 12.49 6.94 24.77
C ARG A 324 13.42 5.72 24.82
N TYR A 325 12.84 4.52 24.80
CA TYR A 325 13.59 3.25 24.75
C TYR A 325 14.44 3.16 23.49
N TRP A 326 13.87 3.47 22.32
CA TRP A 326 14.59 3.51 21.04
C TRP A 326 15.79 4.45 21.09
N ARG A 327 15.59 5.68 21.57
CA ARG A 327 16.68 6.67 21.70
C ARG A 327 17.79 6.19 22.64
N ARG A 328 17.44 5.50 23.73
CA ARG A 328 18.42 4.95 24.67
C ARG A 328 19.23 3.82 24.02
N GLN A 329 18.60 2.94 23.30
CA GLN A 329 19.27 1.85 22.57
C GLN A 329 20.26 2.40 21.52
N GLN A 330 19.87 3.40 20.77
CA GLN A 330 20.76 4.00 19.79
C GLN A 330 22.00 4.68 20.40
N ARG A 331 21.88 5.27 21.58
CA ARG A 331 23.03 5.84 22.32
C ARG A 331 24.00 4.77 22.80
N LEU A 332 23.51 3.57 23.14
CA LEU A 332 24.35 2.44 23.58
C LEU A 332 25.09 1.79 22.42
N VAL A 333 24.59 1.88 21.19
CA VAL A 333 25.17 1.30 19.99
C VAL A 333 26.09 2.29 19.24
N ALA A 334 25.95 3.61 19.50
CA ALA A 334 26.86 4.60 18.95
C ALA A 334 28.24 4.43 19.61
N PRO A 335 29.31 4.10 18.88
CA PRO A 335 30.64 4.02 19.46
C PRO A 335 31.04 5.40 19.98
N GLU A 336 31.72 5.46 21.14
CA GLU A 336 32.42 6.61 21.69
C GLU A 336 33.55 7.06 20.73
N ASN A 337 33.20 7.55 19.53
CA ASN A 337 34.14 8.15 18.60
C ASN A 337 34.10 9.68 18.79
N GLY A 338 34.60 10.15 19.91
CA GLY A 338 34.59 11.58 20.17
C GLY A 338 35.53 12.09 21.24
N GLU A 339 36.37 11.22 21.85
CA GLU A 339 37.40 11.71 22.78
C GLU A 339 38.78 11.21 22.33
N GLY A 340 39.45 11.93 21.46
CA GLY A 340 40.82 11.60 21.06
C GLY A 340 41.38 12.38 19.90
N GLN A 341 40.98 13.65 19.73
CA GLN A 341 41.79 14.62 18.95
C GLN A 341 41.56 16.00 19.56
N ALA A 342 42.34 16.32 20.60
CA ALA A 342 42.67 17.65 21.02
C ALA A 342 44.16 17.87 20.71
#